data_8ef00cc149236a7ff218194b4935a824
#
_entry.id   8ef00cc149236a7ff218194b4935a824
#
_cell.length_a   1.000
_cell.length_b   1.000
_cell.length_c   1.000
_cell.angle_alpha   90.00
_cell.angle_beta   90.00
_cell.angle_gamma   90.00
#
_symmetry.space_group_name_H-M   'P 1'
#
loop_
_entity.id
_entity.type
_entity.pdbx_description
1 polymer ?
#
loop_
_entity_poly.entity_id
_entity_poly.type
_entity_poly.pdbx_seq_one_letter_code
_entity_poly.pdbx_strand_id
1 'polypeptide(L)'
;MSPSQLRRLAEELAEVGFTLDGREPWHALALEEIDYALRPRVHERRVPSVGALIEPTMAHTSWEESTNLQIDRRPVGDRSIDSARLYADGASTWLIRRLNHRDEWAVFNRPAGSERDLVVLAEALGAVVVQRHRSGLVRIVGAFGVFRWDGLRWHHEPLVSSWMDAVVDECTGGSDRAVLEMLLEFAVHDLGSRGTGAILVYRAQDDLQTNREPRMMLPPELDLRRPFDLAPLHHVLSQTDGAALVDETGVLREIGVRLVPSPEAEQGVEGFRGMRHTAGRRYSFDDPTATVIVVSEDGPVTVLRGGRILGASAPVPDEDDDPIVDDEPLPPPAAG
;
A
#
# COMPACT_ATOMS: atom_id res chain seq x y z
N MET A 1 -17.79 17.17 -18.94
CA MET A 1 -18.30 15.99 -18.20
C MET A 1 -19.82 16.08 -18.04
N SER A 2 -20.54 14.96 -18.10
CA SER A 2 -21.99 14.97 -17.85
C SER A 2 -22.29 14.66 -16.39
N PRO A 3 -23.34 15.27 -15.79
CA PRO A 3 -23.74 14.98 -14.40
C PRO A 3 -24.05 13.49 -14.15
N SER A 4 -24.57 12.80 -15.14
CA SER A 4 -24.86 11.36 -15.04
C SER A 4 -23.60 10.49 -14.94
N GLN A 5 -22.51 10.93 -15.53
CA GLN A 5 -21.22 10.22 -15.49
C GLN A 5 -20.57 10.32 -14.10
N LEU A 6 -20.58 11.52 -13.51
CA LEU A 6 -20.06 11.72 -12.15
C LEU A 6 -20.89 10.96 -11.11
N ARG A 7 -22.22 10.89 -11.29
CA ARG A 7 -23.08 10.11 -10.41
C ARG A 7 -22.74 8.61 -10.45
N ARG A 8 -22.54 8.02 -11.64
CA ARG A 8 -22.13 6.62 -11.76
C ARG A 8 -20.78 6.36 -11.11
N LEU A 9 -19.83 7.28 -11.27
CA LEU A 9 -18.53 7.17 -10.61
C LEU A 9 -18.68 7.21 -9.09
N ALA A 10 -19.53 8.08 -8.56
CA ALA A 10 -19.80 8.14 -7.12
C ALA A 10 -20.46 6.85 -6.60
N GLU A 11 -21.40 6.26 -7.37
CA GLU A 11 -22.03 4.98 -7.06
C GLU A 11 -20.98 3.84 -7.05
N GLU A 12 -20.12 3.76 -8.07
CA GLU A 12 -19.03 2.79 -8.16
C GLU A 12 -18.04 2.90 -7.00
N LEU A 13 -17.65 4.11 -6.63
CA LEU A 13 -16.75 4.34 -5.49
C LEU A 13 -17.41 3.97 -4.15
N ALA A 14 -18.72 4.21 -4.01
CA ALA A 14 -19.47 3.84 -2.81
C ALA A 14 -19.55 2.32 -2.60
N GLU A 15 -19.58 1.51 -3.67
CA GLU A 15 -19.55 0.04 -3.60
C GLU A 15 -18.27 -0.50 -2.94
N VAL A 16 -17.16 0.25 -3.06
CA VAL A 16 -15.88 -0.10 -2.43
C VAL A 16 -15.61 0.67 -1.14
N GLY A 17 -16.63 1.34 -0.59
CA GLY A 17 -16.55 2.04 0.69
C GLY A 17 -16.10 3.51 0.62
N PHE A 18 -15.90 4.08 -0.58
CA PHE A 18 -15.56 5.50 -0.73
C PHE A 18 -16.78 6.34 -1.13
N THR A 19 -17.42 6.94 -0.13
CA THR A 19 -18.66 7.68 -0.33
C THR A 19 -18.39 9.15 -0.65
N LEU A 20 -18.77 9.61 -1.84
CA LEU A 20 -18.74 10.98 -2.32
C LEU A 20 -20.17 11.45 -2.61
N ASP A 21 -20.97 11.64 -1.55
CA ASP A 21 -22.42 11.90 -1.62
C ASP A 21 -22.80 13.40 -1.74
N GLY A 22 -21.81 14.27 -1.86
CA GLY A 22 -21.99 15.72 -1.98
C GLY A 22 -22.25 16.43 -0.66
N ARG A 23 -22.20 15.75 0.50
CA ARG A 23 -22.35 16.39 1.82
C ARG A 23 -21.21 17.34 2.11
N GLU A 24 -20.00 16.96 1.73
CA GLU A 24 -18.81 17.78 1.85
C GLU A 24 -18.54 18.54 0.54
N PRO A 25 -18.23 19.83 0.60
CA PRO A 25 -18.02 20.65 -0.59
C PRO A 25 -16.91 20.14 -1.51
N TRP A 26 -15.88 19.46 -0.96
CA TRP A 26 -14.76 18.94 -1.71
C TRP A 26 -15.12 17.67 -2.52
N HIS A 27 -16.25 16.99 -2.23
CA HIS A 27 -16.67 15.79 -2.96
C HIS A 27 -16.82 16.05 -4.46
N ALA A 28 -17.34 17.20 -4.85
CA ALA A 28 -17.50 17.55 -6.25
C ALA A 28 -16.15 17.73 -6.95
N LEU A 29 -15.20 18.39 -6.29
CA LEU A 29 -13.84 18.57 -6.82
C LEU A 29 -13.12 17.23 -6.94
N ALA A 30 -13.26 16.36 -5.93
CA ALA A 30 -12.67 15.02 -5.96
C ALA A 30 -13.23 14.20 -7.13
N LEU A 31 -14.55 14.15 -7.31
CA LEU A 31 -15.17 13.43 -8.41
C LEU A 31 -14.70 13.93 -9.79
N GLU A 32 -14.54 15.24 -9.95
CA GLU A 32 -14.02 15.82 -11.19
C GLU A 32 -12.58 15.38 -11.48
N GLU A 33 -11.70 15.39 -10.48
CA GLU A 33 -10.30 15.00 -10.67
C GLU A 33 -10.14 13.48 -10.82
N ILE A 34 -10.94 12.69 -10.11
CA ILE A 34 -10.97 11.22 -10.27
C ILE A 34 -11.46 10.86 -11.67
N ASP A 35 -12.56 11.47 -12.14
CA ASP A 35 -13.07 11.23 -13.49
C ASP A 35 -12.02 11.59 -14.55
N TYR A 36 -11.34 12.71 -14.39
CA TYR A 36 -10.27 13.10 -15.30
C TYR A 36 -9.07 12.15 -15.23
N ALA A 37 -8.68 11.69 -14.04
CA ALA A 37 -7.61 10.72 -13.87
C ALA A 37 -7.93 9.37 -14.52
N LEU A 38 -9.18 8.92 -14.45
CA LEU A 38 -9.63 7.67 -15.10
C LEU A 38 -9.67 7.81 -16.62
N ARG A 39 -10.08 8.97 -17.13
CA ARG A 39 -10.33 9.24 -18.54
C ARG A 39 -9.63 10.51 -19.05
N PRO A 40 -8.31 10.61 -18.91
CA PRO A 40 -7.59 11.81 -19.31
C PRO A 40 -7.62 11.96 -20.85
N ARG A 41 -7.48 13.19 -21.30
CA ARG A 41 -7.37 13.46 -22.74
C ARG A 41 -6.07 12.88 -23.27
N VAL A 42 -6.19 12.01 -24.28
CA VAL A 42 -5.05 11.42 -24.96
C VAL A 42 -4.50 12.42 -25.98
N HIS A 43 -3.19 12.67 -25.94
CA HIS A 43 -2.49 13.47 -26.92
C HIS A 43 -1.40 12.61 -27.59
N GLU A 44 -1.40 12.56 -28.93
CA GLU A 44 -0.44 11.79 -29.73
C GLU A 44 -0.27 10.32 -29.27
N ARG A 45 -1.37 9.67 -28.92
CA ARG A 45 -1.43 8.29 -28.40
C ARG A 45 -0.77 8.12 -27.02
N ARG A 46 -0.42 9.20 -26.33
CA ARG A 46 0.09 9.17 -24.96
C ARG A 46 -1.02 9.53 -23.99
N VAL A 47 -1.16 8.71 -22.98
CA VAL A 47 -2.04 9.00 -21.85
C VAL A 47 -1.20 9.74 -20.80
N PRO A 48 -1.56 10.97 -20.42
CA PRO A 48 -0.77 11.72 -19.47
C PRO A 48 -0.89 11.14 -18.06
N SER A 49 0.16 11.29 -17.27
CA SER A 49 0.05 11.28 -15.80
C SER A 49 -0.57 12.58 -15.33
N VAL A 50 -1.31 12.55 -14.25
CA VAL A 50 -1.91 13.75 -13.64
C VAL A 50 -1.93 13.63 -12.13
N GLY A 51 -1.94 14.80 -11.45
CA GLY A 51 -2.04 14.85 -9.99
C GLY A 51 -2.78 16.09 -9.50
N ALA A 52 -3.66 15.89 -8.51
CA ALA A 52 -4.40 16.96 -7.86
C ALA A 52 -4.36 16.80 -6.33
N LEU A 53 -4.25 17.93 -5.64
CA LEU A 53 -4.35 18.08 -4.19
C LEU A 53 -5.66 18.83 -3.92
N ILE A 54 -6.60 18.19 -3.25
CA ILE A 54 -7.95 18.72 -3.06
C ILE A 54 -8.12 19.16 -1.62
N GLU A 55 -8.53 20.41 -1.45
CA GLU A 55 -8.80 21.05 -0.16
C GLU A 55 -7.69 20.84 0.89
N PRO A 56 -6.42 21.16 0.59
CA PRO A 56 -5.39 21.13 1.61
C PRO A 56 -5.74 22.11 2.73
N THR A 57 -5.82 21.60 3.96
CA THR A 57 -6.30 22.34 5.14
C THR A 57 -5.17 22.92 5.98
N MET A 58 -3.97 22.33 5.89
CA MET A 58 -2.83 22.74 6.69
C MET A 58 -2.21 24.06 6.23
N ALA A 59 -1.67 24.81 7.18
CA ALA A 59 -0.97 26.07 6.88
C ALA A 59 0.24 25.80 5.98
N HIS A 60 0.48 26.69 5.05
CA HIS A 60 1.50 26.55 3.99
C HIS A 60 2.92 26.24 4.49
N THR A 61 3.30 26.86 5.62
CA THR A 61 4.63 26.68 6.23
C THR A 61 4.87 25.29 6.79
N SER A 62 3.80 24.54 7.12
CA SER A 62 3.92 23.19 7.65
C SER A 62 4.18 22.13 6.56
N TRP A 63 3.90 22.42 5.30
CA TRP A 63 4.07 21.46 4.21
C TRP A 63 5.54 21.08 4.00
N GLU A 64 6.41 22.11 3.95
CA GLU A 64 7.85 21.88 3.72
C GLU A 64 8.51 21.16 4.90
N GLU A 65 8.10 21.53 6.12
CA GLU A 65 8.61 20.88 7.34
C GLU A 65 8.22 19.41 7.42
N SER A 66 6.96 19.07 7.10
CA SER A 66 6.44 17.71 7.23
C SER A 66 6.88 16.80 6.08
N THR A 67 7.08 17.34 4.88
CA THR A 67 7.39 16.54 3.68
C THR A 67 8.86 16.59 3.29
N ASN A 68 9.63 17.52 3.85
CA ASN A 68 11.00 17.85 3.41
C ASN A 68 11.08 18.13 1.89
N LEU A 69 10.02 18.73 1.34
CA LEU A 69 9.94 19.19 -0.05
C LEU A 69 9.99 20.72 -0.05
N GLN A 70 10.74 21.30 -0.96
CA GLN A 70 10.60 22.72 -1.29
C GLN A 70 9.47 22.86 -2.30
N ILE A 71 8.50 23.73 -1.99
CA ILE A 71 7.25 23.84 -2.73
C ILE A 71 7.08 25.27 -3.24
N ASP A 72 7.12 25.44 -4.56
CA ASP A 72 6.82 26.71 -5.22
C ASP A 72 5.35 26.69 -5.68
N ARG A 73 4.56 27.68 -5.24
CA ARG A 73 3.13 27.79 -5.60
C ARG A 73 2.91 28.88 -6.65
N ARG A 74 2.18 28.51 -7.69
CA ARG A 74 1.91 29.39 -8.83
C ARG A 74 0.43 29.44 -9.16
N PRO A 75 -0.17 30.61 -9.34
CA PRO A 75 -1.57 30.71 -9.71
C PRO A 75 -1.81 30.18 -11.12
N VAL A 76 -2.90 29.44 -11.31
CA VAL A 76 -3.35 29.00 -12.65
C VAL A 76 -3.78 30.21 -13.50
N GLY A 77 -4.29 31.26 -12.87
CA GLY A 77 -4.76 32.49 -13.54
C GLY A 77 -6.06 32.23 -14.32
N ASP A 78 -6.17 32.82 -15.50
CA ASP A 78 -7.37 32.73 -16.34
C ASP A 78 -7.39 31.50 -17.27
N ARG A 79 -6.50 30.53 -17.04
CA ARG A 79 -6.46 29.29 -17.84
C ARG A 79 -7.64 28.39 -17.48
N SER A 80 -8.11 27.64 -18.49
CA SER A 80 -9.11 26.60 -18.23
C SER A 80 -8.52 25.48 -17.36
N ILE A 81 -9.35 24.84 -16.56
CA ILE A 81 -8.94 23.72 -15.71
C ILE A 81 -8.30 22.59 -16.52
N ASP A 82 -8.82 22.31 -17.71
CA ASP A 82 -8.26 21.31 -18.61
C ASP A 82 -6.83 21.65 -19.06
N SER A 83 -6.56 22.95 -19.29
CA SER A 83 -5.19 23.40 -19.58
C SER A 83 -4.29 23.35 -18.35
N ALA A 84 -4.83 23.62 -17.16
CA ALA A 84 -4.08 23.54 -15.91
C ALA A 84 -3.62 22.10 -15.60
N ARG A 85 -4.49 21.10 -15.83
CA ARG A 85 -4.20 19.69 -15.63
C ARG A 85 -3.04 19.17 -16.48
N LEU A 86 -2.79 19.75 -17.66
CA LEU A 86 -1.67 19.35 -18.52
C LEU A 86 -0.29 19.62 -17.90
N TYR A 87 -0.19 20.52 -16.94
CA TYR A 87 1.06 20.84 -16.24
C TYR A 87 1.24 20.07 -14.93
N ALA A 88 0.21 19.37 -14.45
CA ALA A 88 0.22 18.67 -13.17
C ALA A 88 0.49 17.18 -13.40
N ASP A 89 1.76 16.77 -13.37
CA ASP A 89 2.20 15.40 -13.70
C ASP A 89 1.97 14.38 -12.58
N GLY A 90 1.55 14.83 -11.39
CA GLY A 90 1.32 13.95 -10.24
C GLY A 90 2.60 13.38 -9.62
N ALA A 91 3.72 14.04 -9.86
CA ALA A 91 5.01 13.73 -9.25
C ALA A 91 5.77 15.00 -8.86
N SER A 92 6.16 15.81 -9.85
CA SER A 92 6.89 17.06 -9.63
C SER A 92 5.98 18.28 -9.59
N THR A 93 4.80 18.17 -10.17
CA THR A 93 3.83 19.28 -10.25
C THR A 93 2.43 18.76 -9.96
N TRP A 94 1.73 19.47 -9.07
CA TRP A 94 0.41 19.13 -8.61
C TRP A 94 -0.56 20.27 -8.80
N LEU A 95 -1.80 20.00 -9.17
CA LEU A 95 -2.88 20.96 -9.23
C LEU A 95 -3.55 21.06 -7.86
N ILE A 96 -3.52 22.25 -7.25
CA ILE A 96 -4.24 22.51 -5.99
C ILE A 96 -5.65 22.99 -6.35
N ARG A 97 -6.64 22.24 -5.91
CA ARG A 97 -8.07 22.57 -6.07
C ARG A 97 -8.67 22.93 -4.72
N ARG A 98 -9.29 24.09 -4.64
CA ARG A 98 -9.98 24.55 -3.43
C ARG A 98 -11.34 25.18 -3.78
N LEU A 99 -12.32 24.86 -2.98
CA LEU A 99 -13.63 25.51 -3.11
C LEU A 99 -13.50 27.01 -2.76
N ASN A 100 -14.13 27.87 -3.58
CA ASN A 100 -14.12 29.33 -3.39
C ASN A 100 -12.73 30.01 -3.43
N HIS A 101 -11.71 29.31 -3.87
CA HIS A 101 -10.38 29.85 -4.10
C HIS A 101 -9.95 29.67 -5.56
N ARG A 102 -8.94 30.43 -5.98
CA ARG A 102 -8.32 30.22 -7.30
C ARG A 102 -7.46 28.98 -7.25
N ASP A 103 -7.51 28.20 -8.33
CA ASP A 103 -6.64 27.04 -8.49
C ASP A 103 -5.17 27.47 -8.63
N GLU A 104 -4.28 26.65 -8.11
CA GLU A 104 -2.83 26.88 -8.10
C GLU A 104 -2.10 25.61 -8.53
N TRP A 105 -0.86 25.75 -8.95
CA TRP A 105 0.08 24.63 -9.04
C TRP A 105 1.02 24.63 -7.84
N ALA A 106 1.30 23.46 -7.30
CA ALA A 106 2.43 23.22 -6.44
C ALA A 106 3.53 22.55 -7.26
N VAL A 107 4.70 23.19 -7.34
CA VAL A 107 5.87 22.68 -8.03
C VAL A 107 6.90 22.26 -6.99
N PHE A 108 7.27 21.00 -6.99
CA PHE A 108 8.21 20.41 -6.03
C PHE A 108 9.63 20.43 -6.56
N ASN A 109 10.62 20.62 -5.68
CA ASN A 109 12.04 20.60 -6.02
C ASN A 109 12.56 19.21 -6.42
N ARG A 110 11.82 18.14 -6.09
CA ARG A 110 12.08 16.75 -6.49
C ARG A 110 10.78 15.99 -6.72
N PRO A 111 10.76 14.93 -7.51
CA PRO A 111 9.58 14.09 -7.66
C PRO A 111 9.14 13.47 -6.31
N ALA A 112 7.84 13.50 -6.06
CA ALA A 112 7.15 12.87 -4.95
C ALA A 112 5.84 12.28 -5.47
N GLY A 113 5.91 11.11 -6.07
CA GLY A 113 4.78 10.46 -6.77
C GLY A 113 4.69 8.96 -6.52
N SER A 114 5.51 8.40 -5.64
CA SER A 114 5.31 7.04 -5.13
C SER A 114 4.09 7.00 -4.20
N GLU A 115 3.51 5.84 -3.95
CA GLU A 115 2.36 5.76 -3.07
C GLU A 115 2.68 6.23 -1.65
N ARG A 116 3.85 5.88 -1.13
CA ARG A 116 4.33 6.42 0.15
C ARG A 116 4.38 7.96 0.14
N ASP A 117 4.89 8.57 -0.93
CA ASP A 117 4.88 10.03 -1.05
C ASP A 117 3.46 10.59 -0.99
N LEU A 118 2.47 9.92 -1.64
CA LEU A 118 1.09 10.38 -1.63
C LEU A 118 0.45 10.28 -0.24
N VAL A 119 0.75 9.24 0.52
CA VAL A 119 0.29 9.09 1.92
C VAL A 119 0.87 10.22 2.77
N VAL A 120 2.18 10.45 2.69
CA VAL A 120 2.84 11.56 3.41
C VAL A 120 2.26 12.92 3.00
N LEU A 121 2.02 13.14 1.69
CA LEU A 121 1.39 14.38 1.21
C LEU A 121 -0.03 14.55 1.74
N ALA A 122 -0.86 13.51 1.68
CA ALA A 122 -2.24 13.56 2.16
C ALA A 122 -2.29 13.90 3.64
N GLU A 123 -1.45 13.28 4.45
CA GLU A 123 -1.36 13.48 5.89
C GLU A 123 -0.81 14.86 6.24
N ALA A 124 0.35 15.23 5.68
CA ALA A 124 0.99 16.53 5.94
C ALA A 124 0.15 17.73 5.51
N LEU A 125 -0.65 17.59 4.46
CA LEU A 125 -1.48 18.65 3.91
C LEU A 125 -2.92 18.63 4.44
N GLY A 126 -3.36 17.54 5.05
CA GLY A 126 -4.77 17.29 5.35
C GLY A 126 -5.63 17.31 4.08
N ALA A 127 -5.12 16.77 2.98
CA ALA A 127 -5.71 16.86 1.65
C ALA A 127 -6.20 15.49 1.15
N VAL A 128 -7.10 15.51 0.18
CA VAL A 128 -7.32 14.35 -0.68
C VAL A 128 -6.40 14.46 -1.90
N VAL A 129 -5.60 13.45 -2.11
CA VAL A 129 -4.65 13.36 -3.23
C VAL A 129 -5.23 12.45 -4.29
N VAL A 130 -5.36 12.95 -5.52
CA VAL A 130 -5.76 12.14 -6.69
C VAL A 130 -4.59 12.10 -7.65
N GLN A 131 -4.16 10.91 -8.02
CA GLN A 131 -3.06 10.71 -8.96
C GLN A 131 -3.43 9.68 -10.02
N ARG A 132 -3.12 9.98 -11.28
CA ARG A 132 -2.91 8.98 -12.31
C ARG A 132 -1.42 8.82 -12.56
N HIS A 133 -0.90 7.67 -12.21
CA HIS A 133 0.49 7.33 -12.50
C HIS A 133 0.68 7.00 -13.99
N ARG A 134 1.89 7.16 -14.50
CA ARG A 134 2.25 6.85 -15.90
C ARG A 134 1.98 5.38 -16.32
N SER A 135 1.90 4.45 -15.37
CA SER A 135 1.51 3.06 -15.63
C SER A 135 0.01 2.88 -15.93
N GLY A 136 -0.79 3.92 -15.73
CA GLY A 136 -2.25 3.86 -15.85
C GLY A 136 -2.98 3.65 -14.52
N LEU A 137 -2.29 3.28 -13.47
CA LEU A 137 -2.84 3.16 -12.12
C LEU A 137 -3.38 4.52 -11.65
N VAL A 138 -4.60 4.55 -11.13
CA VAL A 138 -5.17 5.73 -10.47
C VAL A 138 -5.22 5.48 -8.97
N ARG A 139 -4.81 6.48 -8.19
CA ARG A 139 -4.82 6.44 -6.72
C ARG A 139 -5.61 7.61 -6.17
N ILE A 140 -6.36 7.33 -5.11
CA ILE A 140 -7.02 8.34 -4.28
C ILE A 140 -6.52 8.11 -2.87
N VAL A 141 -5.90 9.11 -2.25
CA VAL A 141 -5.27 8.98 -0.94
C VAL A 141 -5.79 10.07 -0.01
N GLY A 142 -6.07 9.71 1.22
CA GLY A 142 -6.57 10.63 2.25
C GLY A 142 -6.65 9.96 3.62
N ALA A 143 -7.32 10.60 4.57
CA ALA A 143 -7.54 10.06 5.92
C ALA A 143 -8.32 8.73 5.95
N PHE A 144 -8.88 8.31 4.84
CA PHE A 144 -9.59 7.05 4.64
C PHE A 144 -8.68 5.92 4.12
N GLY A 145 -7.38 6.15 3.92
CA GLY A 145 -6.44 5.23 3.32
C GLY A 145 -6.21 5.46 1.83
N VAL A 146 -5.98 4.39 1.08
CA VAL A 146 -5.64 4.42 -0.34
C VAL A 146 -6.64 3.62 -1.15
N PHE A 147 -7.28 4.24 -2.14
CA PHE A 147 -8.03 3.54 -3.17
C PHE A 147 -7.20 3.47 -4.45
N ARG A 148 -7.05 2.27 -5.02
CA ARG A 148 -6.28 2.00 -6.25
C ARG A 148 -7.20 1.47 -7.33
N TRP A 149 -7.18 2.09 -8.51
CA TRP A 149 -7.80 1.56 -9.72
C TRP A 149 -6.74 0.93 -10.60
N ASP A 150 -6.81 -0.37 -10.81
CA ASP A 150 -5.83 -1.16 -11.59
C ASP A 150 -6.16 -1.22 -13.11
N GLY A 151 -7.24 -0.60 -13.52
CA GLY A 151 -7.79 -0.67 -14.88
C GLY A 151 -9.03 -1.55 -14.99
N LEU A 152 -9.33 -2.36 -13.98
CA LEU A 152 -10.47 -3.28 -13.92
C LEU A 152 -11.39 -3.01 -12.74
N ARG A 153 -10.82 -2.78 -11.54
CA ARG A 153 -11.55 -2.60 -10.30
C ARG A 153 -10.83 -1.68 -9.33
N TRP A 154 -11.58 -1.17 -8.37
CA TRP A 154 -11.04 -0.47 -7.22
C TRP A 154 -10.61 -1.45 -6.12
N HIS A 155 -9.49 -1.14 -5.49
CA HIS A 155 -9.00 -1.80 -4.30
C HIS A 155 -8.87 -0.77 -3.19
N HIS A 156 -9.35 -1.09 -1.99
CA HIS A 156 -9.19 -0.25 -0.82
C HIS A 156 -8.09 -0.81 0.10
N GLU A 157 -7.14 0.02 0.44
CA GLU A 157 -6.11 -0.24 1.43
C GLU A 157 -6.33 0.71 2.61
N PRO A 158 -6.76 0.22 3.76
CA PRO A 158 -6.92 1.05 4.96
C PRO A 158 -5.58 1.66 5.40
N LEU A 159 -5.63 2.72 6.19
CA LEU A 159 -4.42 3.25 6.83
C LEU A 159 -3.75 2.18 7.69
N VAL A 160 -2.44 2.06 7.61
CA VAL A 160 -1.66 1.11 8.43
C VAL A 160 -1.93 1.31 9.92
N SER A 161 -2.07 2.55 10.38
CA SER A 161 -2.40 2.87 11.77
C SER A 161 -3.73 2.28 12.23
N SER A 162 -4.69 2.04 11.34
CA SER A 162 -6.02 1.51 11.70
C SER A 162 -6.01 0.03 12.10
N TRP A 163 -5.04 -0.74 11.63
CA TRP A 163 -4.88 -2.16 11.98
C TRP A 163 -3.66 -2.44 12.86
N MET A 164 -2.84 -1.42 13.13
CA MET A 164 -1.73 -1.54 14.08
C MET A 164 -2.17 -1.97 15.49
N ASP A 165 -3.34 -1.54 15.95
CA ASP A 165 -3.82 -1.89 17.29
C ASP A 165 -4.10 -3.41 17.40
N ALA A 166 -4.64 -4.02 16.34
CA ALA A 166 -4.83 -5.48 16.30
C ALA A 166 -3.49 -6.25 16.24
N VAL A 167 -2.46 -5.66 15.61
CA VAL A 167 -1.13 -6.27 15.49
C VAL A 167 -0.30 -6.09 16.76
N VAL A 168 -0.44 -4.97 17.45
CA VAL A 168 0.43 -4.55 18.58
C VAL A 168 -0.12 -4.94 19.93
N ASP A 169 -1.41 -5.17 20.11
CA ASP A 169 -1.97 -5.62 21.40
C ASP A 169 -1.34 -6.93 21.91
N GLU A 170 -0.74 -7.71 20.99
CA GLU A 170 0.05 -8.90 21.34
C GLU A 170 1.56 -8.65 21.39
N CYS A 171 2.04 -7.42 21.12
CA CYS A 171 3.45 -7.05 21.13
C CYS A 171 3.77 -6.08 22.28
N THR A 172 4.81 -6.34 23.01
CA THR A 172 5.20 -5.56 24.19
C THR A 172 6.22 -4.48 23.85
N GLY A 173 5.95 -3.21 24.21
CA GLY A 173 6.93 -2.12 24.26
C GLY A 173 6.75 -1.03 23.17
N GLY A 174 6.97 0.23 23.53
CA GLY A 174 6.76 1.38 22.65
C GLY A 174 7.74 1.48 21.47
N SER A 175 8.97 0.95 21.59
CA SER A 175 9.94 0.90 20.49
C SER A 175 9.56 -0.12 19.42
N ASP A 176 8.99 -1.25 19.81
CA ASP A 176 8.56 -2.31 18.91
C ASP A 176 7.42 -1.84 18.02
N ARG A 177 6.49 -1.04 18.56
CA ARG A 177 5.37 -0.48 17.80
C ARG A 177 5.84 0.38 16.62
N ALA A 178 6.76 1.29 16.83
CA ALA A 178 7.24 2.21 15.80
C ALA A 178 7.97 1.48 14.67
N VAL A 179 8.76 0.47 14.98
CA VAL A 179 9.45 -0.34 13.96
C VAL A 179 8.47 -1.19 13.16
N LEU A 180 7.49 -1.81 13.84
CA LEU A 180 6.44 -2.58 13.17
C LEU A 180 5.59 -1.71 12.26
N GLU A 181 5.23 -0.50 12.68
CA GLU A 181 4.48 0.45 11.87
C GLU A 181 5.26 0.84 10.61
N MET A 182 6.54 1.21 10.74
CA MET A 182 7.41 1.51 9.59
C MET A 182 7.56 0.30 8.66
N LEU A 183 7.66 -0.91 9.21
CA LEU A 183 7.78 -2.14 8.42
C LEU A 183 6.48 -2.45 7.67
N LEU A 184 5.33 -2.24 8.30
CA LEU A 184 4.01 -2.38 7.67
C LEU A 184 3.78 -1.33 6.59
N GLU A 185 4.11 -0.07 6.86
CA GLU A 185 4.06 0.97 5.84
C GLU A 185 4.94 0.65 4.63
N PHE A 186 6.15 0.13 4.88
CA PHE A 186 7.04 -0.30 3.81
C PHE A 186 6.44 -1.49 3.04
N ALA A 187 5.87 -2.47 3.74
CA ALA A 187 5.20 -3.61 3.13
C ALA A 187 4.02 -3.19 2.24
N VAL A 188 3.16 -2.29 2.73
CA VAL A 188 1.96 -1.84 2.03
C VAL A 188 2.29 -0.88 0.89
N HIS A 189 3.04 0.20 1.20
CA HIS A 189 3.19 1.35 0.29
C HIS A 189 4.40 1.27 -0.63
N ASP A 190 5.42 0.46 -0.28
CA ASP A 190 6.60 0.28 -1.16
C ASP A 190 6.60 -1.07 -1.87
N LEU A 191 6.26 -2.17 -1.19
CA LEU A 191 6.25 -3.50 -1.79
C LEU A 191 4.91 -3.82 -2.45
N GLY A 192 3.82 -3.85 -1.68
CA GLY A 192 2.48 -4.21 -2.16
C GLY A 192 1.99 -3.30 -3.28
N SER A 193 2.17 -1.98 -3.14
CA SER A 193 1.78 -1.00 -4.16
C SER A 193 2.50 -1.16 -5.51
N ARG A 194 3.62 -1.90 -5.54
CA ARG A 194 4.44 -2.17 -6.74
C ARG A 194 4.39 -3.63 -7.18
N GLY A 195 3.55 -4.45 -6.53
CA GLY A 195 3.43 -5.87 -6.85
C GLY A 195 4.70 -6.66 -6.54
N THR A 196 5.44 -6.28 -5.49
CA THR A 196 6.65 -6.98 -5.06
C THR A 196 6.31 -7.94 -3.93
N GLY A 197 6.22 -9.22 -4.24
CA GLY A 197 6.00 -10.26 -3.24
C GLY A 197 7.21 -10.46 -2.35
N ALA A 198 7.02 -10.48 -1.01
CA ALA A 198 8.10 -10.61 -0.03
C ALA A 198 7.62 -11.26 1.26
N ILE A 199 8.58 -11.78 2.03
CA ILE A 199 8.37 -12.18 3.44
C ILE A 199 9.31 -11.33 4.28
N LEU A 200 8.75 -10.54 5.19
CA LEU A 200 9.50 -9.74 6.16
C LEU A 200 9.30 -10.36 7.54
N VAL A 201 10.38 -10.63 8.25
CA VAL A 201 10.36 -11.19 9.60
C VAL A 201 10.93 -10.16 10.55
N TYR A 202 10.10 -9.65 11.45
CA TYR A 202 10.51 -8.79 12.54
C TYR A 202 10.80 -9.62 13.78
N ARG A 203 11.94 -9.39 14.41
CA ARG A 203 12.35 -10.05 15.65
C ARG A 203 13.01 -9.03 16.60
N ALA A 204 12.48 -8.95 17.82
CA ALA A 204 13.04 -8.08 18.87
C ALA A 204 14.31 -8.66 19.52
N GLN A 205 14.52 -9.98 19.45
CA GLN A 205 15.68 -10.65 20.05
C GLN A 205 16.21 -11.73 19.10
N ASP A 206 17.53 -11.84 19.03
CA ASP A 206 18.22 -12.78 18.14
C ASP A 206 18.56 -14.13 18.80
N ASP A 207 18.13 -14.35 20.05
CA ASP A 207 18.56 -15.45 20.90
C ASP A 207 17.97 -16.84 20.55
N LEU A 208 16.97 -16.90 19.66
CA LEU A 208 16.36 -18.16 19.28
C LEU A 208 16.98 -18.71 18.00
N GLN A 209 17.58 -19.89 18.07
CA GLN A 209 17.93 -20.70 16.90
C GLN A 209 16.63 -21.23 16.29
N THR A 210 15.92 -20.35 15.59
CA THR A 210 14.78 -20.75 14.81
C THR A 210 15.22 -21.48 13.54
N ASN A 211 14.38 -22.38 13.04
CA ASN A 211 14.59 -23.17 11.84
C ASN A 211 14.70 -22.28 10.59
N ARG A 212 15.90 -21.75 10.35
CA ARG A 212 16.21 -20.87 9.23
C ARG A 212 17.58 -21.21 8.63
N GLU A 213 17.66 -21.09 7.31
CA GLU A 213 18.91 -21.30 6.57
C GLU A 213 19.26 -20.00 5.84
N PRO A 214 20.28 -19.23 6.29
CA PRO A 214 20.81 -18.10 5.52
C PRO A 214 21.37 -18.58 4.18
N ARG A 215 20.98 -17.91 3.09
CA ARG A 215 21.43 -18.28 1.73
C ARG A 215 22.30 -17.21 1.07
N MET A 216 22.28 -16.00 1.61
CA MET A 216 23.01 -14.87 1.07
C MET A 216 24.04 -14.35 2.06
N MET A 217 25.01 -13.58 1.54
CA MET A 217 25.93 -12.82 2.37
C MET A 217 25.15 -11.81 3.22
N LEU A 218 25.73 -11.40 4.34
CA LEU A 218 25.17 -10.34 5.15
C LEU A 218 24.91 -9.09 4.30
N PRO A 219 23.71 -8.52 4.39
CA PRO A 219 23.41 -7.29 3.65
C PRO A 219 24.24 -6.11 4.18
N PRO A 220 24.40 -5.03 3.40
CA PRO A 220 24.84 -3.76 3.97
C PRO A 220 23.84 -3.31 5.02
N GLU A 221 24.26 -2.44 5.94
CA GLU A 221 23.37 -1.88 6.95
C GLU A 221 22.31 -1.00 6.26
N LEU A 222 21.10 -1.55 6.09
CA LEU A 222 19.92 -0.84 5.59
C LEU A 222 18.94 -0.68 6.73
N ASP A 223 18.50 0.55 6.97
CA ASP A 223 17.67 0.96 8.11
C ASP A 223 16.34 1.54 7.60
N LEU A 224 15.22 0.94 7.98
CA LEU A 224 13.87 1.40 7.63
C LEU A 224 13.56 2.84 8.06
N ARG A 225 14.24 3.33 9.11
CA ARG A 225 14.09 4.71 9.60
C ARG A 225 14.76 5.75 8.68
N ARG A 226 15.61 5.29 7.77
CA ARG A 226 16.32 6.15 6.84
C ARG A 226 15.63 6.15 5.47
N PRO A 227 14.98 7.23 5.04
CA PRO A 227 14.27 7.27 3.76
C PRO A 227 15.15 6.91 2.55
N PHE A 228 16.47 7.18 2.62
CA PHE A 228 17.42 6.83 1.55
C PHE A 228 17.65 5.32 1.42
N ASP A 229 17.42 4.55 2.46
CA ASP A 229 17.64 3.10 2.47
C ASP A 229 16.42 2.32 1.94
N LEU A 230 15.23 2.95 1.87
CA LEU A 230 14.01 2.28 1.43
C LEU A 230 14.07 1.84 -0.05
N ALA A 231 14.66 2.65 -0.93
CA ALA A 231 14.79 2.29 -2.33
C ALA A 231 15.78 1.14 -2.59
N PRO A 232 16.99 1.12 -2.00
CA PRO A 232 17.87 -0.06 -2.02
C PRO A 232 17.22 -1.30 -1.42
N LEU A 233 16.50 -1.18 -0.30
CA LEU A 233 15.80 -2.27 0.35
C LEU A 233 14.71 -2.86 -0.56
N HIS A 234 13.87 -2.01 -1.15
CA HIS A 234 12.88 -2.44 -2.14
C HIS A 234 13.55 -3.15 -3.32
N HIS A 235 14.63 -2.57 -3.85
CA HIS A 235 15.33 -3.14 -5.00
C HIS A 235 15.84 -4.56 -4.71
N VAL A 236 16.53 -4.76 -3.58
CA VAL A 236 17.07 -6.09 -3.25
C VAL A 236 15.96 -7.11 -2.99
N LEU A 237 14.86 -6.72 -2.34
CA LEU A 237 13.71 -7.60 -2.12
C LEU A 237 13.00 -8.00 -3.42
N SER A 238 12.99 -7.11 -4.41
CA SER A 238 12.42 -7.42 -5.74
C SER A 238 13.27 -8.39 -6.58
N GLN A 239 14.52 -8.63 -6.18
CA GLN A 239 15.48 -9.49 -6.89
C GLN A 239 15.81 -10.79 -6.14
N THR A 240 15.28 -10.96 -4.92
CA THR A 240 15.71 -12.01 -4.02
C THR A 240 14.53 -12.83 -3.53
N ASP A 241 14.61 -14.14 -3.69
CA ASP A 241 13.69 -15.08 -3.04
C ASP A 241 14.08 -15.31 -1.58
N GLY A 242 13.09 -15.68 -0.76
CA GLY A 242 13.24 -15.96 0.66
C GLY A 242 12.80 -14.80 1.55
N ALA A 243 13.08 -14.91 2.84
CA ALA A 243 12.68 -13.92 3.83
C ALA A 243 13.79 -12.88 4.07
N ALA A 244 13.39 -11.69 4.47
CA ALA A 244 14.24 -10.64 5.01
C ALA A 244 13.99 -10.52 6.52
N LEU A 245 15.03 -10.53 7.33
CA LEU A 245 14.96 -10.40 8.77
C LEU A 245 15.35 -8.99 9.19
N VAL A 246 14.46 -8.36 9.96
CA VAL A 246 14.63 -7.01 10.50
C VAL A 246 14.61 -7.08 12.02
N ASP A 247 15.54 -6.40 12.65
CA ASP A 247 15.63 -6.38 14.11
C ASP A 247 14.77 -5.29 14.77
N GLU A 248 14.84 -5.22 16.10
CA GLU A 248 14.15 -4.24 16.96
C GLU A 248 14.49 -2.78 16.64
N THR A 249 15.62 -2.53 15.98
CA THR A 249 16.06 -1.19 15.60
C THR A 249 15.63 -0.80 14.18
N GLY A 250 14.96 -1.71 13.45
CA GLY A 250 14.53 -1.49 12.06
C GLY A 250 15.63 -1.72 11.01
N VAL A 251 16.73 -2.38 11.42
CA VAL A 251 17.87 -2.66 10.54
C VAL A 251 17.72 -4.06 9.93
N LEU A 252 17.93 -4.15 8.60
CA LEU A 252 17.98 -5.41 7.88
C LEU A 252 19.20 -6.22 8.33
N ARG A 253 18.99 -7.41 8.90
CA ARG A 253 20.05 -8.30 9.38
C ARG A 253 20.39 -9.41 8.41
N GLU A 254 19.37 -10.01 7.82
CA GLU A 254 19.55 -11.13 6.88
C GLU A 254 18.58 -10.96 5.70
N ILE A 255 18.95 -11.49 4.56
CA ILE A 255 18.13 -11.52 3.34
C ILE A 255 18.27 -12.85 2.60
N GLY A 256 17.25 -13.24 1.85
CA GLY A 256 17.25 -14.50 1.11
C GLY A 256 17.21 -15.72 2.03
N VAL A 257 16.65 -15.56 3.22
CA VAL A 257 16.59 -16.62 4.23
C VAL A 257 15.51 -17.63 3.85
N ARG A 258 15.87 -18.91 3.84
CA ARG A 258 14.88 -19.98 3.77
C ARG A 258 14.31 -20.23 5.17
N LEU A 259 12.99 -20.06 5.28
CA LEU A 259 12.25 -20.47 6.47
C LEU A 259 11.99 -21.97 6.40
N VAL A 260 12.49 -22.70 7.39
CA VAL A 260 12.37 -24.17 7.44
C VAL A 260 11.39 -24.50 8.57
N PRO A 261 10.18 -24.99 8.27
CA PRO A 261 9.22 -25.34 9.32
C PRO A 261 9.66 -26.58 10.09
N SER A 262 9.32 -26.64 11.38
CA SER A 262 9.45 -27.87 12.17
C SER A 262 8.42 -28.93 11.70
N PRO A 263 8.65 -30.23 12.01
CA PRO A 263 7.64 -31.26 11.78
C PRO A 263 6.30 -30.96 12.50
N GLU A 264 6.37 -30.34 13.66
CA GLU A 264 5.21 -29.90 14.45
C GLU A 264 4.41 -28.80 13.72
N ALA A 265 5.12 -27.82 13.15
CA ALA A 265 4.48 -26.78 12.35
C ALA A 265 3.90 -27.31 11.03
N GLU A 266 4.58 -28.30 10.40
CA GLU A 266 4.05 -28.92 9.19
C GLU A 266 2.75 -29.69 9.43
N GLN A 267 2.62 -30.34 10.60
CA GLN A 267 1.45 -31.13 10.97
C GLN A 267 0.33 -30.28 11.59
N GLY A 268 0.69 -29.24 12.37
CA GLY A 268 -0.24 -28.45 13.16
C GLY A 268 -0.74 -27.16 12.50
N VAL A 269 -0.07 -26.73 11.41
CA VAL A 269 -0.43 -25.46 10.74
C VAL A 269 -0.74 -25.73 9.28
N GLU A 270 -2.02 -25.58 8.92
CA GLU A 270 -2.50 -25.72 7.55
C GLU A 270 -1.88 -24.71 6.60
N GLY A 271 -1.78 -25.08 5.33
CA GLY A 271 -1.34 -24.18 4.27
C GLY A 271 -2.36 -23.05 4.04
N PHE A 272 -1.88 -21.86 3.66
CA PHE A 272 -2.71 -20.71 3.45
C PHE A 272 -2.23 -19.89 2.24
N ARG A 273 -3.12 -19.55 1.31
CA ARG A 273 -2.89 -18.63 0.17
C ARG A 273 -1.61 -18.83 -0.67
N GLY A 274 -0.95 -19.95 -0.59
CA GLY A 274 0.26 -20.25 -1.37
C GLY A 274 1.54 -20.32 -0.53
N MET A 275 2.70 -20.56 -1.20
CA MET A 275 3.94 -20.95 -0.54
C MET A 275 4.48 -19.92 0.46
N ARG A 276 4.47 -18.63 0.12
CA ARG A 276 4.99 -17.57 1.01
C ARG A 276 4.17 -17.47 2.29
N HIS A 277 2.84 -17.48 2.18
CA HIS A 277 1.95 -17.41 3.34
C HIS A 277 2.08 -18.67 4.22
N THR A 278 2.11 -19.86 3.60
CA THR A 278 2.31 -21.10 4.33
C THR A 278 3.65 -21.13 5.07
N ALA A 279 4.74 -20.75 4.40
CA ALA A 279 6.07 -20.67 5.01
C ALA A 279 6.11 -19.66 6.16
N GLY A 280 5.54 -18.46 5.95
CA GLY A 280 5.46 -17.42 6.99
C GLY A 280 4.61 -17.84 8.19
N ARG A 281 3.46 -18.48 7.95
CA ARG A 281 2.55 -18.96 9.01
C ARG A 281 3.21 -20.02 9.86
N ARG A 282 3.83 -21.03 9.23
CA ARG A 282 4.55 -22.11 9.94
C ARG A 282 5.77 -21.60 10.70
N TYR A 283 6.53 -20.68 10.10
CA TYR A 283 7.65 -20.07 10.79
C TYR A 283 7.20 -19.27 12.03
N SER A 284 6.13 -18.48 11.92
CA SER A 284 5.59 -17.72 13.06
C SER A 284 5.02 -18.63 14.16
N PHE A 285 4.63 -19.86 13.84
CA PHE A 285 4.25 -20.88 14.82
C PHE A 285 5.47 -21.39 15.59
N ASP A 286 6.57 -21.68 14.87
CA ASP A 286 7.83 -22.14 15.47
C ASP A 286 8.53 -21.05 16.28
N ASP A 287 8.38 -19.79 15.87
CA ASP A 287 8.89 -18.61 16.57
C ASP A 287 7.74 -17.65 16.94
N PRO A 288 7.04 -17.89 18.04
CA PRO A 288 5.92 -17.06 18.47
C PRO A 288 6.31 -15.63 18.86
N THR A 289 7.61 -15.34 18.99
CA THR A 289 8.12 -13.99 19.24
C THR A 289 8.30 -13.17 17.98
N ALA A 290 8.41 -13.85 16.82
CA ALA A 290 8.54 -13.22 15.54
C ALA A 290 7.17 -12.73 15.02
N THR A 291 7.14 -11.52 14.45
CA THR A 291 6.03 -11.04 13.62
C THR A 291 6.43 -11.18 12.15
N VAL A 292 5.64 -11.93 11.40
CA VAL A 292 5.91 -12.19 9.97
C VAL A 292 4.91 -11.43 9.12
N ILE A 293 5.42 -10.62 8.20
CA ILE A 293 4.61 -9.84 7.26
C ILE A 293 4.83 -10.44 5.88
N VAL A 294 3.76 -10.94 5.27
CA VAL A 294 3.80 -11.50 3.92
C VAL A 294 3.12 -10.55 2.96
N VAL A 295 3.85 -10.17 1.92
CA VAL A 295 3.35 -9.35 0.82
C VAL A 295 3.13 -10.23 -0.39
N SER A 296 1.92 -10.23 -0.95
CA SER A 296 1.59 -10.92 -2.19
C SER A 296 2.01 -10.10 -3.42
N GLU A 297 2.29 -10.76 -4.54
CA GLU A 297 2.61 -10.08 -5.81
C GLU A 297 1.41 -9.28 -6.38
N ASP A 298 0.20 -9.70 -6.07
CA ASP A 298 -1.05 -8.99 -6.39
C ASP A 298 -1.43 -7.90 -5.38
N GLY A 299 -0.54 -7.63 -4.41
CA GLY A 299 -0.57 -6.46 -3.54
C GLY A 299 -0.98 -6.69 -2.09
N PRO A 300 -1.90 -7.61 -1.72
CA PRO A 300 -2.33 -7.77 -0.34
C PRO A 300 -1.21 -8.12 0.63
N VAL A 301 -1.30 -7.55 1.83
CA VAL A 301 -0.37 -7.77 2.94
C VAL A 301 -1.06 -8.55 4.04
N THR A 302 -0.37 -9.52 4.63
CA THR A 302 -0.87 -10.35 5.74
C THR A 302 0.14 -10.34 6.87
N VAL A 303 -0.31 -10.12 8.10
CA VAL A 303 0.51 -10.15 9.31
C VAL A 303 0.23 -11.42 10.09
N LEU A 304 1.27 -12.14 10.46
CA LEU A 304 1.22 -13.47 11.07
C LEU A 304 2.04 -13.49 12.36
N ARG A 305 1.54 -14.14 13.41
CA ARG A 305 2.26 -14.41 14.65
C ARG A 305 1.70 -15.64 15.36
N GLY A 306 2.54 -16.46 15.95
CA GLY A 306 2.13 -17.69 16.63
C GLY A 306 1.30 -18.64 15.76
N GLY A 307 1.53 -18.68 14.44
CA GLY A 307 0.74 -19.45 13.47
C GLY A 307 -0.63 -18.86 13.13
N ARG A 308 -0.96 -17.68 13.64
CA ARG A 308 -2.27 -17.01 13.44
C ARG A 308 -2.13 -15.80 12.53
N ILE A 309 -3.25 -15.43 11.90
CA ILE A 309 -3.38 -14.18 11.14
C ILE A 309 -3.83 -13.11 12.12
N LEU A 310 -3.02 -12.05 12.30
CA LEU A 310 -3.36 -10.89 13.12
C LEU A 310 -4.09 -9.81 12.33
N GLY A 311 -3.79 -9.70 11.03
CA GLY A 311 -4.42 -8.74 10.14
C GLY A 311 -4.08 -9.01 8.69
N ALA A 312 -4.94 -8.54 7.79
CA ALA A 312 -4.73 -8.63 6.36
C ALA A 312 -5.41 -7.45 5.64
N SER A 313 -4.76 -6.92 4.60
CA SER A 313 -5.32 -5.84 3.78
C SER A 313 -6.38 -6.29 2.77
N ALA A 314 -6.57 -7.59 2.60
CA ALA A 314 -7.68 -8.15 1.85
C ALA A 314 -8.46 -9.15 2.73
N PRO A 315 -9.77 -9.35 2.47
CA PRO A 315 -10.56 -10.30 3.22
C PRO A 315 -9.87 -11.66 3.28
N VAL A 316 -9.72 -12.17 4.49
CA VAL A 316 -9.28 -13.56 4.72
C VAL A 316 -10.52 -14.40 4.52
N PRO A 317 -10.52 -15.44 3.66
CA PRO A 317 -11.61 -16.39 3.61
C PRO A 317 -11.81 -16.96 5.03
N ASP A 318 -13.05 -17.00 5.51
CA ASP A 318 -13.36 -17.66 6.77
C ASP A 318 -12.85 -19.10 6.71
N GLU A 319 -12.26 -19.60 7.81
CA GLU A 319 -11.73 -20.97 7.87
C GLU A 319 -12.85 -22.03 7.66
N ASP A 320 -14.13 -21.61 7.70
CA ASP A 320 -15.32 -22.44 7.47
C ASP A 320 -15.81 -22.41 6.00
N ASP A 321 -15.24 -21.59 5.12
CA ASP A 321 -15.59 -21.52 3.69
C ASP A 321 -14.72 -22.47 2.83
N ASP A 322 -14.45 -23.68 3.31
CA ASP A 322 -14.01 -24.75 2.42
C ASP A 322 -15.16 -25.04 1.45
N PRO A 323 -14.99 -24.89 0.12
CA PRO A 323 -15.98 -25.36 -0.80
C PRO A 323 -16.15 -26.85 -0.51
N ILE A 324 -17.33 -27.24 -0.05
CA ILE A 324 -17.76 -28.64 0.00
C ILE A 324 -17.52 -29.15 -1.42
N VAL A 325 -16.38 -29.82 -1.62
CA VAL A 325 -16.16 -30.63 -2.81
C VAL A 325 -17.13 -31.80 -2.62
N ASP A 326 -18.33 -31.67 -3.17
CA ASP A 326 -19.22 -32.78 -3.37
C ASP A 326 -18.45 -33.78 -4.25
N ASP A 327 -17.82 -34.75 -3.61
CA ASP A 327 -17.28 -35.96 -4.22
C ASP A 327 -18.47 -36.80 -4.70
N GLU A 328 -19.21 -36.32 -5.69
CA GLU A 328 -20.14 -37.15 -6.43
C GLU A 328 -19.28 -38.16 -7.23
N PRO A 329 -19.38 -39.43 -6.92
CA PRO A 329 -18.61 -40.45 -7.67
C PRO A 329 -19.07 -40.41 -9.13
N LEU A 330 -18.12 -40.20 -10.02
CA LEU A 330 -18.36 -40.26 -11.49
C LEU A 330 -19.13 -41.52 -11.83
N PRO A 331 -20.19 -41.48 -12.61
CA PRO A 331 -20.93 -42.64 -13.05
C PRO A 331 -19.98 -43.56 -13.86
N PRO A 332 -20.12 -44.89 -13.72
CA PRO A 332 -19.26 -45.84 -14.46
C PRO A 332 -19.45 -45.65 -15.97
N PRO A 333 -18.37 -45.86 -16.77
CA PRO A 333 -18.44 -45.73 -18.20
C PRO A 333 -19.46 -46.72 -18.76
N ALA A 334 -20.37 -46.25 -19.64
CA ALA A 334 -21.33 -47.09 -20.35
C ALA A 334 -20.62 -48.15 -21.12
N ALA A 335 -20.94 -49.43 -20.83
CA ALA A 335 -20.50 -50.58 -21.61
C ALA A 335 -21.12 -50.50 -23.00
N GLY A 336 -20.26 -50.32 -24.01
CA GLY A 336 -20.57 -50.47 -25.44
C GLY A 336 -19.76 -51.60 -26.04
#